data_f63a7ad90ab9571a8643637f0b7825fa
#
_entry.id   f63a7ad90ab9571a8643637f0b7825fa
#
_cell.length_a   1.000
_cell.length_b   1.000
_cell.length_c   1.000
_cell.angle_alpha   90.00
_cell.angle_beta   90.00
_cell.angle_gamma   90.00
#
_symmetry.space_group_name_H-M   'P 1'
#
loop_
_entity.id
_entity.type
_entity.pdbx_description
1 polymer ?
#
loop_
_entity_poly.entity_id
_entity_poly.type
_entity_poly.pdbx_seq_one_letter_code
_entity_poly.pdbx_strand_id
1 'polypeptide(L)'
;MSRSSELTRQRILEAASEEFQAHGFQEASMRRIARVAEATTGAIYHYFPSKELLFDALVHEPTEQLFELWVTLHESPGTNAVEAHDRSADCTAAVLAFVYDHIDAFRLVFRHAAGTKYEDYPERLIAVEEVIYRLLPGLDNSPADELFLRTVAASGIEALRKAVEHGLSREEAHKYMNKTREFHLNGWNVLAAA
;
A
#
# COMPACT_ATOMS: atom_id res chain seq x y z
N MET A 1 16.69 18.76 18.47
CA MET A 1 17.87 18.38 17.66
C MET A 1 18.46 19.63 17.03
N SER A 2 19.77 19.67 16.72
CA SER A 2 20.34 20.82 16.03
C SER A 2 19.94 20.75 14.52
N ARG A 3 19.90 21.93 13.84
CA ARG A 3 19.61 22.00 12.39
C ARG A 3 20.57 21.13 11.55
N SER A 4 21.82 21.00 11.98
CA SER A 4 22.81 20.14 11.33
C SER A 4 22.48 18.64 11.49
N SER A 5 21.95 18.23 12.65
CA SER A 5 21.55 16.85 12.93
C SER A 5 20.36 16.45 12.05
N GLU A 6 19.38 17.35 11.88
CA GLU A 6 18.20 17.10 11.04
C GLU A 6 18.58 16.95 9.55
N LEU A 7 19.46 17.82 9.05
CA LEU A 7 19.98 17.71 7.68
C LEU A 7 20.73 16.38 7.44
N THR A 8 21.49 15.92 8.41
CA THR A 8 22.19 14.62 8.32
C THR A 8 21.19 13.47 8.31
N ARG A 9 20.18 13.51 9.19
CA ARG A 9 19.12 12.50 9.21
C ARG A 9 18.39 12.42 7.88
N GLN A 10 18.04 13.57 7.31
CA GLN A 10 17.36 13.65 6.01
C GLN A 10 18.19 13.04 4.88
N ARG A 11 19.48 13.36 4.77
CA ARG A 11 20.38 12.77 3.77
C ARG A 11 20.49 11.24 3.90
N ILE A 12 20.49 10.74 5.14
CA ILE A 12 20.51 9.30 5.39
C ILE A 12 19.22 8.65 4.87
N LEU A 13 18.05 9.25 5.10
CA LEU A 13 16.78 8.75 4.62
C LEU A 13 16.68 8.75 3.08
N GLU A 14 17.12 9.83 2.44
CA GLU A 14 17.18 9.93 0.97
C GLU A 14 18.08 8.84 0.37
N ALA A 15 19.32 8.70 0.86
CA ALA A 15 20.25 7.67 0.43
C ALA A 15 19.73 6.24 0.70
N ALA A 16 19.00 6.04 1.81
CA ALA A 16 18.39 4.76 2.15
C ALA A 16 17.23 4.42 1.21
N SER A 17 16.39 5.41 0.88
CA SER A 17 15.29 5.22 -0.08
C SER A 17 15.83 4.75 -1.44
N GLU A 18 16.85 5.42 -1.97
CA GLU A 18 17.50 5.02 -3.23
C GLU A 18 18.11 3.61 -3.15
N GLU A 19 18.82 3.30 -2.08
CA GLU A 19 19.45 2.00 -1.88
C GLU A 19 18.42 0.87 -1.79
N PHE A 20 17.35 1.06 -1.02
CA PHE A 20 16.28 0.06 -0.89
C PHE A 20 15.49 -0.12 -2.20
N GLN A 21 15.25 0.96 -2.95
CA GLN A 21 14.59 0.88 -4.26
C GLN A 21 15.46 0.13 -5.29
N ALA A 22 16.77 0.30 -5.25
CA ALA A 22 17.68 -0.34 -6.19
C ALA A 22 17.93 -1.83 -5.90
N HIS A 23 17.97 -2.22 -4.62
CA HIS A 23 18.47 -3.54 -4.19
C HIS A 23 17.47 -4.35 -3.35
N GLY A 24 16.36 -3.75 -2.93
CA GLY A 24 15.45 -4.33 -1.95
C GLY A 24 16.02 -4.32 -0.53
N PHE A 25 15.15 -4.61 0.46
CA PHE A 25 15.58 -4.58 1.87
C PHE A 25 16.70 -5.58 2.15
N GLN A 26 16.58 -6.83 1.68
CA GLN A 26 17.53 -7.90 2.02
C GLN A 26 18.94 -7.58 1.55
N GLU A 27 19.12 -7.14 0.31
CA GLU A 27 20.41 -6.89 -0.33
C GLU A 27 20.96 -5.46 -0.13
N ALA A 28 20.17 -4.58 0.50
CA ALA A 28 20.59 -3.22 0.79
C ALA A 28 21.73 -3.17 1.81
N SER A 29 22.70 -2.26 1.58
CA SER A 29 23.94 -2.15 2.34
C SER A 29 24.03 -0.82 3.11
N MET A 30 24.08 -0.90 4.44
CA MET A 30 24.32 0.25 5.32
C MET A 30 25.61 1.01 4.99
N ARG A 31 26.62 0.32 4.41
CA ARG A 31 27.87 0.96 3.97
C ARG A 31 27.67 1.76 2.68
N ARG A 32 26.84 1.27 1.73
CA ARG A 32 26.51 2.03 0.52
C ARG A 32 25.68 3.27 0.87
N ILE A 33 24.69 3.12 1.76
CA ILE A 33 23.90 4.25 2.27
C ILE A 33 24.82 5.28 2.92
N ALA A 34 25.75 4.89 3.80
CA ALA A 34 26.68 5.80 4.45
C ALA A 34 27.51 6.61 3.44
N ARG A 35 28.02 5.95 2.40
CA ARG A 35 28.80 6.61 1.35
C ARG A 35 27.97 7.65 0.59
N VAL A 36 26.73 7.31 0.20
CA VAL A 36 25.85 8.22 -0.55
C VAL A 36 25.39 9.39 0.33
N ALA A 37 25.06 9.12 1.60
CA ALA A 37 24.65 10.15 2.56
C ALA A 37 25.81 11.04 3.04
N GLU A 38 27.05 10.83 2.57
CA GLU A 38 28.25 11.50 3.07
C GLU A 38 28.38 11.42 4.61
N ALA A 39 28.06 10.24 5.16
CA ALA A 39 28.07 9.96 6.59
C ALA A 39 28.98 8.75 6.89
N THR A 40 29.35 8.57 8.16
CA THR A 40 29.97 7.33 8.58
C THR A 40 28.91 6.28 8.90
N THR A 41 29.24 4.99 8.76
CA THR A 41 28.33 3.91 9.17
C THR A 41 27.92 4.04 10.66
N GLY A 42 28.88 4.45 11.53
CA GLY A 42 28.58 4.72 12.93
C GLY A 42 27.60 5.87 13.14
N ALA A 43 27.65 6.91 12.32
CA ALA A 43 26.67 7.99 12.33
C ALA A 43 25.27 7.48 11.94
N ILE A 44 25.15 6.60 10.94
CA ILE A 44 23.85 6.02 10.58
C ILE A 44 23.28 5.23 11.76
N TYR A 45 24.07 4.35 12.38
CA TYR A 45 23.60 3.57 13.53
C TYR A 45 23.24 4.41 14.75
N HIS A 46 23.77 5.63 14.84
CA HIS A 46 23.34 6.58 15.87
C HIS A 46 21.91 7.11 15.63
N TYR A 47 21.52 7.35 14.36
CA TYR A 47 20.16 7.80 14.02
C TYR A 47 19.17 6.64 13.87
N PHE A 48 19.64 5.54 13.33
CA PHE A 48 18.81 4.35 13.01
C PHE A 48 19.58 3.10 13.49
N PRO A 49 19.27 2.59 14.67
CA PRO A 49 20.01 1.50 15.31
C PRO A 49 20.07 0.18 14.51
N SER A 50 19.19 0.01 13.51
CA SER A 50 19.21 -1.15 12.62
C SER A 50 18.73 -0.78 11.20
N LYS A 51 18.96 -1.69 10.25
CA LYS A 51 18.45 -1.57 8.88
C LYS A 51 16.92 -1.58 8.84
N GLU A 52 16.31 -2.38 9.71
CA GLU A 52 14.85 -2.48 9.88
C GLU A 52 14.25 -1.14 10.34
N LEU A 53 14.87 -0.47 11.32
CA LEU A 53 14.41 0.83 11.82
C LEU A 53 14.65 1.95 10.79
N LEU A 54 15.67 1.82 9.96
CA LEU A 54 15.88 2.76 8.85
C LEU A 54 14.82 2.57 7.76
N PHE A 55 14.47 1.33 7.41
CA PHE A 55 13.38 1.04 6.48
C PHE A 55 12.03 1.49 7.05
N ASP A 56 11.78 1.17 8.33
CA ASP A 56 10.58 1.58 9.07
C ASP A 56 10.37 3.11 9.02
N ALA A 57 11.43 3.89 9.21
CA ALA A 57 11.36 5.34 9.16
C ALA A 57 10.95 5.92 7.78
N LEU A 58 11.05 5.13 6.70
CA LEU A 58 10.64 5.52 5.36
C LEU A 58 9.18 5.17 5.06
N VAL A 59 8.64 4.11 5.68
CA VAL A 59 7.37 3.54 5.25
C VAL A 59 6.29 3.50 6.34
N HIS A 60 6.67 3.60 7.62
CA HIS A 60 5.73 3.41 8.74
C HIS A 60 4.55 4.39 8.69
N GLU A 61 4.84 5.67 8.66
CA GLU A 61 3.78 6.70 8.69
C GLU A 61 2.83 6.59 7.49
N PRO A 62 3.32 6.52 6.23
CA PRO A 62 2.44 6.34 5.07
C PRO A 62 1.62 5.03 5.12
N THR A 63 2.18 3.93 5.61
CA THR A 63 1.44 2.65 5.67
C THR A 63 0.35 2.67 6.72
N GLU A 64 0.59 3.21 7.92
CA GLU A 64 -0.44 3.30 8.94
C GLU A 64 -1.53 4.32 8.55
N GLN A 65 -1.18 5.46 7.96
CA GLN A 65 -2.15 6.43 7.46
C GLN A 65 -3.02 5.86 6.32
N LEU A 66 -2.44 5.10 5.39
CA LEU A 66 -3.24 4.41 4.36
C LEU A 66 -4.15 3.36 4.98
N PHE A 67 -3.67 2.60 5.97
CA PHE A 67 -4.49 1.60 6.64
C PHE A 67 -5.68 2.22 7.38
N GLU A 68 -5.46 3.32 8.10
CA GLU A 68 -6.52 4.09 8.76
C GLU A 68 -7.53 4.65 7.75
N LEU A 69 -7.04 5.24 6.66
CA LEU A 69 -7.89 5.69 5.55
C LEU A 69 -8.71 4.53 4.97
N TRP A 70 -8.06 3.37 4.73
CA TRP A 70 -8.70 2.18 4.19
C TRP A 70 -9.85 1.70 5.07
N VAL A 71 -9.62 1.56 6.38
CA VAL A 71 -10.66 1.18 7.35
C VAL A 71 -11.80 2.20 7.35
N THR A 72 -11.49 3.50 7.45
CA THR A 72 -12.49 4.58 7.50
C THR A 72 -13.38 4.60 6.25
N LEU A 73 -12.80 4.41 5.06
CA LEU A 73 -13.55 4.38 3.80
C LEU A 73 -14.55 3.20 3.75
N HIS A 74 -14.27 2.12 4.47
CA HIS A 74 -15.08 0.90 4.49
C HIS A 74 -16.06 0.81 5.67
N GLU A 75 -16.00 1.72 6.67
CA GLU A 75 -16.89 1.71 7.83
C GLU A 75 -18.37 2.03 7.51
N SER A 76 -18.66 2.60 6.34
CA SER A 76 -20.00 3.04 5.97
C SER A 76 -20.37 2.55 4.57
N PRO A 77 -20.82 1.31 4.40
CA PRO A 77 -21.32 0.84 3.11
C PRO A 77 -22.53 1.67 2.67
N GLY A 78 -22.67 1.93 1.35
CA GLY A 78 -23.81 2.64 0.81
C GLY A 78 -25.14 1.89 1.05
N THR A 79 -26.23 2.64 1.15
CA THR A 79 -27.57 2.09 1.45
C THR A 79 -28.28 1.55 0.20
N ASN A 80 -27.81 1.88 -0.99
CA ASN A 80 -28.31 1.40 -2.28
C ASN A 80 -27.19 1.30 -3.33
N ALA A 81 -27.48 0.66 -4.47
CA ALA A 81 -26.49 0.38 -5.51
C ALA A 81 -25.82 1.64 -6.11
N VAL A 82 -26.55 2.75 -6.23
CA VAL A 82 -26.00 4.02 -6.76
C VAL A 82 -25.02 4.61 -5.76
N GLU A 83 -25.41 4.72 -4.50
CA GLU A 83 -24.52 5.22 -3.43
C GLU A 83 -23.29 4.33 -3.26
N ALA A 84 -23.42 3.02 -3.38
CA ALA A 84 -22.29 2.09 -3.32
C ALA A 84 -21.34 2.31 -4.51
N HIS A 85 -21.88 2.56 -5.72
CA HIS A 85 -21.08 2.84 -6.91
C HIS A 85 -20.28 4.15 -6.79
N ASP A 86 -20.96 5.24 -6.42
CA ASP A 86 -20.33 6.56 -6.28
C ASP A 86 -19.28 6.55 -5.16
N ARG A 87 -19.61 5.96 -4.02
CA ARG A 87 -18.68 5.81 -2.90
C ARG A 87 -17.46 4.98 -3.28
N SER A 88 -17.62 3.88 -4.01
CA SER A 88 -16.50 3.07 -4.48
C SER A 88 -15.57 3.87 -5.41
N ALA A 89 -16.12 4.79 -6.22
CA ALA A 89 -15.32 5.70 -7.04
C ALA A 89 -14.51 6.68 -6.18
N ASP A 90 -15.16 7.29 -5.18
CA ASP A 90 -14.52 8.22 -4.25
C ASP A 90 -13.44 7.53 -3.41
N CYS A 91 -13.71 6.31 -2.92
CA CYS A 91 -12.72 5.50 -2.21
C CYS A 91 -11.50 5.20 -3.09
N THR A 92 -11.73 4.74 -4.32
CA THR A 92 -10.63 4.47 -5.27
C THR A 92 -9.80 5.73 -5.53
N ALA A 93 -10.47 6.88 -5.73
CA ALA A 93 -9.79 8.15 -5.96
C ALA A 93 -8.96 8.60 -4.74
N ALA A 94 -9.51 8.49 -3.53
CA ALA A 94 -8.84 8.88 -2.29
C ALA A 94 -7.61 8.00 -2.02
N VAL A 95 -7.74 6.67 -2.18
CA VAL A 95 -6.63 5.72 -2.02
C VAL A 95 -5.51 6.01 -3.03
N LEU A 96 -5.86 6.19 -4.31
CA LEU A 96 -4.87 6.51 -5.33
C LEU A 96 -4.18 7.84 -5.07
N ALA A 97 -4.93 8.88 -4.68
CA ALA A 97 -4.34 10.17 -4.34
C ALA A 97 -3.30 10.01 -3.24
N PHE A 98 -3.66 9.33 -2.14
CA PHE A 98 -2.77 9.09 -1.01
C PHE A 98 -1.53 8.28 -1.40
N VAL A 99 -1.71 7.15 -2.11
CA VAL A 99 -0.60 6.29 -2.55
C VAL A 99 0.38 7.05 -3.46
N TYR A 100 -0.14 7.88 -4.37
CA TYR A 100 0.70 8.65 -5.29
C TYR A 100 1.34 9.89 -4.63
N ASP A 101 0.76 10.43 -3.58
CA ASP A 101 1.40 11.47 -2.75
C ASP A 101 2.57 10.90 -1.93
N HIS A 102 2.56 9.59 -1.64
CA HIS A 102 3.59 8.85 -0.90
C HIS A 102 4.23 7.73 -1.75
N ILE A 103 4.36 7.94 -3.06
CA ILE A 103 4.70 6.88 -4.02
C ILE A 103 6.00 6.14 -3.72
N ASP A 104 7.02 6.82 -3.20
CA ASP A 104 8.31 6.20 -2.90
C ASP A 104 8.20 5.23 -1.72
N ALA A 105 7.40 5.53 -0.70
CA ALA A 105 7.12 4.60 0.39
C ALA A 105 6.37 3.37 -0.10
N PHE A 106 5.35 3.55 -0.95
CA PHE A 106 4.58 2.42 -1.47
C PHE A 106 5.33 1.58 -2.51
N ARG A 107 6.29 2.15 -3.25
CA ARG A 107 7.24 1.37 -4.05
C ARG A 107 8.08 0.46 -3.17
N LEU A 108 8.57 0.95 -2.03
CA LEU A 108 9.32 0.14 -1.07
C LEU A 108 8.46 -0.99 -0.51
N VAL A 109 7.25 -0.69 -0.04
CA VAL A 109 6.35 -1.67 0.57
C VAL A 109 5.91 -2.75 -0.41
N PHE A 110 5.52 -2.37 -1.63
CA PHE A 110 4.96 -3.32 -2.59
C PHE A 110 6.01 -4.15 -3.36
N ARG A 111 7.27 -3.68 -3.43
CA ARG A 111 8.32 -4.35 -4.22
C ARG A 111 9.51 -4.82 -3.42
N HIS A 112 9.80 -4.17 -2.31
CA HIS A 112 11.12 -4.24 -1.67
C HIS A 112 11.08 -4.57 -0.17
N ALA A 113 9.91 -4.94 0.36
CA ALA A 113 9.70 -5.17 1.79
C ALA A 113 9.97 -6.60 2.26
N ALA A 114 10.37 -7.53 1.35
CA ALA A 114 10.64 -8.92 1.72
C ALA A 114 11.66 -9.02 2.86
N GLY A 115 11.31 -9.77 3.92
CA GLY A 115 12.11 -9.90 5.14
C GLY A 115 11.90 -8.76 6.15
N THR A 116 10.95 -7.86 5.94
CA THR A 116 10.54 -6.85 6.92
C THR A 116 9.15 -7.16 7.48
N LYS A 117 8.73 -6.44 8.52
CA LYS A 117 7.34 -6.52 9.04
C LYS A 117 6.27 -5.99 8.05
N TYR A 118 6.68 -5.42 6.93
CA TYR A 118 5.80 -4.89 5.88
C TYR A 118 5.61 -5.85 4.71
N GLU A 119 6.26 -7.01 4.73
CA GLU A 119 6.12 -8.04 3.69
C GLU A 119 4.66 -8.42 3.47
N ASP A 120 3.90 -8.57 4.56
CA ASP A 120 2.49 -8.95 4.56
C ASP A 120 1.53 -7.74 4.60
N TYR A 121 2.01 -6.52 4.30
CA TYR A 121 1.15 -5.33 4.33
C TYR A 121 -0.05 -5.42 3.37
N PRO A 122 0.07 -5.94 2.14
CA PRO A 122 -1.08 -6.16 1.26
C PRO A 122 -2.15 -7.07 1.88
N GLU A 123 -1.75 -8.11 2.64
CA GLU A 123 -2.67 -9.02 3.31
C GLU A 123 -3.52 -8.32 4.39
N ARG A 124 -2.97 -7.30 5.07
CA ARG A 124 -3.74 -6.48 6.01
C ARG A 124 -4.87 -5.72 5.32
N LEU A 125 -4.64 -5.19 4.12
CA LEU A 125 -5.66 -4.49 3.33
C LEU A 125 -6.72 -5.47 2.80
N ILE A 126 -6.29 -6.63 2.30
CA ILE A 126 -7.17 -7.70 1.83
C ILE A 126 -8.11 -8.16 2.95
N ALA A 127 -7.62 -8.32 4.18
CA ALA A 127 -8.43 -8.74 5.31
C ALA A 127 -9.58 -7.76 5.62
N VAL A 128 -9.39 -6.46 5.42
CA VAL A 128 -10.47 -5.46 5.57
C VAL A 128 -11.51 -5.63 4.47
N GLU A 129 -11.08 -5.80 3.22
CA GLU A 129 -11.99 -6.02 2.08
C GLU A 129 -12.83 -7.30 2.26
N GLU A 130 -12.24 -8.39 2.72
CA GLU A 130 -12.97 -9.63 2.98
C GLU A 130 -14.11 -9.44 3.95
N VAL A 131 -13.92 -8.66 5.03
CA VAL A 131 -14.98 -8.37 6.00
C VAL A 131 -16.14 -7.64 5.34
N ILE A 132 -15.85 -6.67 4.48
CA ILE A 132 -16.88 -5.89 3.80
C ILE A 132 -17.62 -6.74 2.76
N TYR A 133 -16.90 -7.52 1.97
CA TYR A 133 -17.52 -8.36 0.93
C TYR A 133 -18.44 -9.44 1.51
N ARG A 134 -18.19 -9.94 2.73
CA ARG A 134 -19.10 -10.83 3.43
C ARG A 134 -20.48 -10.21 3.76
N LEU A 135 -20.58 -8.88 3.75
CA LEU A 135 -21.85 -8.18 3.99
C LEU A 135 -22.67 -8.02 2.70
N LEU A 136 -22.09 -8.34 1.54
CA LEU A 136 -22.76 -8.20 0.24
C LEU A 136 -23.72 -9.39 -0.01
N PRO A 137 -24.83 -9.17 -0.72
CA PRO A 137 -25.77 -10.24 -1.05
C PRO A 137 -25.21 -11.21 -2.10
N GLY A 138 -25.80 -12.39 -2.20
CA GLY A 138 -25.47 -13.38 -3.24
C GLY A 138 -24.48 -14.47 -2.81
N LEU A 139 -24.16 -14.56 -1.52
CA LEU A 139 -23.25 -15.56 -0.96
C LEU A 139 -23.94 -16.36 0.14
N ASP A 140 -23.61 -17.65 0.27
CA ASP A 140 -24.18 -18.58 1.25
C ASP A 140 -23.21 -18.98 2.37
N ASN A 141 -22.04 -18.33 2.45
CA ASN A 141 -20.94 -18.60 3.37
C ASN A 141 -20.35 -20.02 3.24
N SER A 142 -20.44 -20.61 2.06
CA SER A 142 -19.79 -21.88 1.76
C SER A 142 -18.26 -21.73 1.69
N PRO A 143 -17.47 -22.82 1.82
CA PRO A 143 -16.03 -22.77 1.58
C PRO A 143 -15.65 -22.24 0.20
N ALA A 144 -16.53 -22.42 -0.81
CA ALA A 144 -16.33 -21.89 -2.15
C ALA A 144 -16.48 -20.37 -2.16
N ASP A 145 -17.48 -19.84 -1.44
CA ASP A 145 -17.71 -18.40 -1.30
C ASP A 145 -16.58 -17.72 -0.53
N GLU A 146 -16.10 -18.33 0.55
CA GLU A 146 -14.94 -17.80 1.29
C GLU A 146 -13.69 -17.68 0.39
N LEU A 147 -13.42 -18.70 -0.43
CA LEU A 147 -12.32 -18.65 -1.39
C LEU A 147 -12.56 -17.61 -2.47
N PHE A 148 -13.77 -17.48 -2.96
CA PHE A 148 -14.17 -16.49 -3.97
C PHE A 148 -13.99 -15.06 -3.43
N LEU A 149 -14.50 -14.77 -2.22
CA LEU A 149 -14.35 -13.47 -1.57
C LEU A 149 -12.88 -13.05 -1.45
N ARG A 150 -12.05 -13.95 -0.93
CA ARG A 150 -10.62 -13.70 -0.81
C ARG A 150 -9.97 -13.44 -2.17
N THR A 151 -10.36 -14.18 -3.20
CA THR A 151 -9.84 -13.99 -4.56
C THR A 151 -10.20 -12.61 -5.12
N VAL A 152 -11.45 -12.17 -4.93
CA VAL A 152 -11.91 -10.85 -5.41
C VAL A 152 -11.24 -9.73 -4.61
N ALA A 153 -11.20 -9.83 -3.29
CA ALA A 153 -10.51 -8.86 -2.43
C ALA A 153 -9.02 -8.73 -2.81
N ALA A 154 -8.33 -9.87 -2.93
CA ALA A 154 -6.92 -9.87 -3.34
C ALA A 154 -6.70 -9.25 -4.72
N SER A 155 -7.62 -9.44 -5.67
CA SER A 155 -7.48 -8.90 -7.03
C SER A 155 -7.51 -7.37 -7.07
N GLY A 156 -8.29 -6.72 -6.20
CA GLY A 156 -8.33 -5.25 -6.07
C GLY A 156 -7.01 -4.69 -5.53
N ILE A 157 -6.48 -5.30 -4.47
CA ILE A 157 -5.19 -4.91 -3.87
C ILE A 157 -4.03 -5.19 -4.84
N GLU A 158 -4.07 -6.33 -5.54
CA GLU A 158 -3.08 -6.68 -6.55
C GLU A 158 -3.08 -5.68 -7.70
N ALA A 159 -4.24 -5.16 -8.12
CA ALA A 159 -4.33 -4.13 -9.13
C ALA A 159 -3.63 -2.83 -8.66
N LEU A 160 -3.85 -2.39 -7.42
CA LEU A 160 -3.15 -1.24 -6.83
C LEU A 160 -1.64 -1.46 -6.81
N ARG A 161 -1.20 -2.65 -6.33
CA ARG A 161 0.20 -3.04 -6.29
C ARG A 161 0.83 -2.99 -7.68
N LYS A 162 0.17 -3.55 -8.68
CA LYS A 162 0.64 -3.54 -10.08
C LYS A 162 0.75 -2.14 -10.66
N ALA A 163 -0.19 -1.24 -10.38
CA ALA A 163 -0.11 0.15 -10.83
C ALA A 163 1.19 0.82 -10.33
N VAL A 164 1.54 0.62 -9.04
CA VAL A 164 2.77 1.13 -8.44
C VAL A 164 4.02 0.45 -9.01
N GLU A 165 4.01 -0.89 -9.09
CA GLU A 165 5.15 -1.68 -9.58
C GLU A 165 5.52 -1.38 -11.03
N HIS A 166 4.52 -1.20 -11.89
CA HIS A 166 4.75 -0.86 -13.29
C HIS A 166 5.03 0.62 -13.53
N GLY A 167 5.02 1.44 -12.48
CA GLY A 167 5.35 2.86 -12.56
C GLY A 167 4.34 3.65 -13.40
N LEU A 168 3.06 3.26 -13.37
CA LEU A 168 2.02 4.03 -14.04
C LEU A 168 2.01 5.46 -13.51
N SER A 169 1.75 6.44 -14.37
CA SER A 169 1.45 7.79 -13.91
C SER A 169 0.16 7.80 -13.10
N ARG A 170 -0.05 8.84 -12.27
CA ARG A 170 -1.31 8.97 -11.49
C ARG A 170 -2.56 8.89 -12.38
N GLU A 171 -2.53 9.50 -13.56
CA GLU A 171 -3.63 9.47 -14.51
C GLU A 171 -3.88 8.05 -15.09
N GLU A 172 -2.81 7.35 -15.47
CA GLU A 172 -2.91 5.98 -15.99
C GLU A 172 -3.40 5.01 -14.91
N ALA A 173 -2.91 5.16 -13.68
CA ALA A 173 -3.37 4.37 -12.53
C ALA A 173 -4.87 4.61 -12.25
N HIS A 174 -5.34 5.84 -12.32
CA HIS A 174 -6.77 6.15 -12.21
C HIS A 174 -7.59 5.42 -13.29
N LYS A 175 -7.16 5.48 -14.55
CA LYS A 175 -7.84 4.78 -15.66
C LYS A 175 -7.84 3.27 -15.45
N TYR A 176 -6.72 2.73 -14.98
CA TYR A 176 -6.55 1.30 -14.72
C TYR A 176 -7.42 0.83 -13.55
N MET A 177 -7.34 1.49 -12.42
CA MET A 177 -8.11 1.14 -11.22
C MET A 177 -9.63 1.30 -11.43
N ASN A 178 -10.06 2.33 -12.17
CA ASN A 178 -11.47 2.48 -12.52
C ASN A 178 -11.99 1.31 -13.36
N LYS A 179 -11.21 0.79 -14.31
CA LYS A 179 -11.61 -0.42 -15.08
C LYS A 179 -11.74 -1.64 -14.16
N THR A 180 -10.81 -1.83 -13.23
CA THR A 180 -10.86 -2.93 -12.26
C THR A 180 -12.09 -2.80 -11.36
N ARG A 181 -12.37 -1.60 -10.84
CA ARG A 181 -13.54 -1.31 -10.02
C ARG A 181 -14.84 -1.59 -10.77
N GLU A 182 -14.99 -1.09 -12.00
CA GLU A 182 -16.18 -1.32 -12.82
C GLU A 182 -16.40 -2.82 -13.11
N PHE A 183 -15.33 -3.54 -13.37
CA PHE A 183 -15.39 -4.99 -13.56
C PHE A 183 -15.91 -5.70 -12.31
N HIS A 184 -15.41 -5.36 -11.11
CA HIS A 184 -15.87 -5.95 -9.85
C HIS A 184 -17.32 -5.60 -9.55
N LEU A 185 -17.71 -4.32 -9.68
CA LEU A 185 -19.09 -3.88 -9.41
C LEU A 185 -20.11 -4.55 -10.34
N ASN A 186 -19.81 -4.62 -11.63
CA ASN A 186 -20.72 -5.28 -12.59
C ASN A 186 -20.80 -6.79 -12.34
N GLY A 187 -19.69 -7.44 -12.03
CA GLY A 187 -19.68 -8.85 -11.65
C GLY A 187 -20.52 -9.10 -10.38
N TRP A 188 -20.37 -8.24 -9.37
CA TRP A 188 -21.15 -8.33 -8.14
C TRP A 188 -22.65 -8.17 -8.36
N ASN A 189 -23.07 -7.19 -9.17
CA ASN A 189 -24.48 -6.97 -9.51
C ASN A 189 -25.13 -8.20 -10.16
N VAL A 190 -24.38 -8.95 -10.97
CA VAL A 190 -24.87 -10.21 -11.56
C VAL A 190 -25.08 -11.29 -10.51
N LEU A 191 -24.15 -11.44 -9.55
CA LEU A 191 -24.25 -12.41 -8.47
C LEU A 191 -25.42 -12.09 -7.53
N ALA A 192 -25.61 -10.80 -7.18
CA ALA A 192 -26.69 -10.37 -6.30
C ALA A 192 -28.09 -10.50 -6.92
N ALA A 193 -28.20 -10.64 -8.24
CA ALA A 193 -29.47 -10.80 -8.97
C ALA A 193 -29.82 -12.27 -9.22
N ALA A 194 -28.91 -13.21 -8.93
CA ALA A 194 -29.11 -14.65 -9.14
C ALA A 194 -29.73 -15.33 -7.93
#